data_d84b7e9feb4c21330d766697be8ff2bc
#
_entry.id   d84b7e9feb4c21330d766697be8ff2bc
#
_cell.length_a   1.000
_cell.length_b   1.000
_cell.length_c   1.000
_cell.angle_alpha   90.00
_cell.angle_beta   90.00
_cell.angle_gamma   90.00
#
_symmetry.space_group_name_H-M   'P 1'
#
loop_
_entity.id
_entity.type
_entity.pdbx_description
1 polymer ?
#
loop_
_entity_poly.entity_id
_entity_poly.type
_entity_poly.pdbx_seq_one_letter_code
_entity_poly.pdbx_strand_id
1 'polypeptide(L)' 'FPDEDEYAKVAGIYKLSASDLSGAKKGMVVMHPLPRVDEIDPSVDSLDHARYFEQAFNGVPTRMALLCRSLGVEVPKKVK' A
#
# COMPACT_ATOMS: atom_id res chain seq x y z
N PHE A 1 5.33 13.80 -13.32
CA PHE A 1 6.66 14.24 -13.81
C PHE A 1 6.48 15.33 -14.84
N PRO A 2 7.18 16.48 -14.68
CA PRO A 2 7.06 17.58 -15.63
C PRO A 2 7.80 17.36 -16.95
N ASP A 3 8.70 16.37 -17.02
CA ASP A 3 9.52 16.09 -18.20
C ASP A 3 9.45 14.60 -18.54
N GLU A 4 8.92 14.28 -19.72
CA GLU A 4 8.78 12.90 -20.17
C GLU A 4 10.13 12.20 -20.35
N ASP A 5 11.17 12.94 -20.79
CA ASP A 5 12.50 12.38 -20.98
C ASP A 5 13.12 12.00 -19.62
N GLU A 6 12.94 12.83 -18.61
CA GLU A 6 13.40 12.52 -17.25
C GLU A 6 12.63 11.34 -16.69
N TYR A 7 11.32 11.29 -16.89
CA TYR A 7 10.50 10.16 -16.47
C TYR A 7 11.00 8.86 -17.11
N ALA A 8 11.27 8.87 -18.39
CA ALA A 8 11.74 7.69 -19.11
C ALA A 8 13.09 7.17 -18.55
N LYS A 9 13.95 8.07 -18.07
CA LYS A 9 15.23 7.69 -17.45
C LYS A 9 15.09 7.00 -16.12
N VAL A 10 14.04 7.32 -15.36
CA VAL A 10 13.84 6.79 -14.01
C VAL A 10 12.71 5.77 -13.91
N ALA A 11 11.93 5.60 -14.97
CA ALA A 11 10.85 4.63 -14.99
C ALA A 11 11.38 3.23 -14.74
N GLY A 12 10.82 2.53 -13.75
CA GLY A 12 11.21 1.18 -13.39
C GLY A 12 12.51 1.05 -12.60
N ILE A 13 13.25 2.14 -12.37
CA ILE A 13 14.48 2.10 -11.57
C ILE A 13 14.17 1.77 -10.10
N TYR A 14 13.14 2.38 -9.57
CA TYR A 14 12.71 2.16 -8.19
C TYR A 14 11.55 1.18 -8.17
N LYS A 15 11.89 -0.10 -8.21
CA LYS A 15 10.90 -1.18 -8.21
C LYS A 15 11.27 -2.21 -7.15
N LEU A 16 10.31 -2.53 -6.28
CA LEU A 16 10.45 -3.61 -5.33
C LEU A 16 9.90 -4.90 -5.96
N SER A 17 10.70 -5.95 -5.94
CA SER A 17 10.30 -7.26 -6.46
C SER A 17 10.44 -8.34 -5.40
N ALA A 18 9.91 -9.53 -5.68
CA ALA A 18 10.01 -10.66 -4.75
C ALA A 18 11.45 -11.01 -4.41
N SER A 19 12.38 -10.89 -5.36
CA SER A 19 13.80 -11.17 -5.12
C SER A 19 14.42 -10.23 -4.09
N ASP A 20 13.97 -8.99 -4.02
CA ASP A 20 14.47 -8.02 -3.04
C ASP A 20 14.07 -8.42 -1.61
N LEU A 21 13.01 -9.19 -1.47
CA LEU A 21 12.47 -9.59 -0.18
C LEU A 21 12.98 -10.95 0.28
N SER A 22 13.84 -11.60 -0.49
CA SER A 22 14.33 -12.94 -0.17
C SER A 22 15.07 -13.01 1.17
N GLY A 23 15.71 -11.92 1.58
CA GLY A 23 16.40 -11.83 2.87
C GLY A 23 15.61 -11.11 3.97
N ALA A 24 14.35 -10.82 3.72
CA ALA A 24 13.55 -10.08 4.69
C ALA A 24 13.22 -10.92 5.92
N LYS A 25 13.14 -10.25 7.07
CA LYS A 25 12.74 -10.92 8.32
C LYS A 25 11.33 -11.49 8.22
N LYS A 26 11.14 -12.64 8.82
CA LYS A 26 9.80 -13.20 8.99
C LYS A 26 8.96 -12.21 9.81
N GLY A 27 7.78 -11.91 9.33
CA GLY A 27 6.91 -10.94 9.98
C GLY A 27 7.03 -9.52 9.45
N MET A 28 8.06 -9.23 8.61
CA MET A 28 8.12 -7.94 7.93
C MET A 28 6.95 -7.81 6.97
N VAL A 29 6.33 -6.63 6.91
CA VAL A 29 5.22 -6.38 6.01
C VAL A 29 5.57 -5.30 4.99
N VAL A 30 5.01 -5.41 3.80
CA VAL A 30 5.13 -4.41 2.75
C VAL A 30 3.78 -3.72 2.62
N MET A 31 3.81 -2.40 2.66
CA MET A 31 2.61 -1.58 2.58
C MET A 31 2.71 -0.60 1.42
N HIS A 32 1.58 -0.22 0.87
CA HIS A 32 1.49 0.74 -0.22
C HIS A 32 0.06 1.30 -0.25
N PRO A 33 -0.13 2.60 -0.38
CA PRO A 33 -1.48 3.17 -0.36
C PRO A 33 -2.31 2.87 -1.60
N LEU A 34 -1.71 2.32 -2.65
CA LEU A 34 -2.35 2.05 -3.94
C LEU A 34 -3.05 3.29 -4.54
N PRO A 35 -3.25 3.39 -5.84
CA PRO A 35 -2.82 2.40 -6.85
C PRO A 35 -1.30 2.43 -7.08
N ARG A 36 -0.77 1.32 -7.56
CA ARG A 36 0.64 1.23 -7.96
C ARG A 36 0.76 1.27 -9.48
N VAL A 37 1.92 1.70 -9.96
CA VAL A 37 2.29 1.61 -11.37
C VAL A 37 3.45 0.63 -11.51
N ASP A 38 4.68 1.08 -11.23
CA ASP A 38 5.88 0.26 -11.38
C ASP A 38 6.63 0.00 -10.07
N GLU A 39 6.29 0.71 -9.00
CA GLU A 39 7.08 0.71 -7.77
C GLU A 39 7.08 -0.62 -7.02
N ILE A 40 6.03 -1.41 -7.17
CA ILE A 40 5.95 -2.77 -6.61
C ILE A 40 5.64 -3.73 -7.75
N ASP A 41 6.53 -4.70 -7.96
CA ASP A 41 6.31 -5.72 -8.97
C ASP A 41 5.19 -6.66 -8.54
N PRO A 42 4.33 -7.12 -9.47
CA PRO A 42 3.26 -8.06 -9.13
C PRO A 42 3.72 -9.35 -8.45
N SER A 43 4.99 -9.73 -8.61
CA SER A 43 5.55 -10.91 -7.93
C SER A 43 5.47 -10.81 -6.40
N VAL A 44 5.41 -9.59 -5.85
CA VAL A 44 5.31 -9.38 -4.40
C VAL A 44 3.92 -9.75 -3.88
N ASP A 45 2.88 -9.67 -4.72
CA ASP A 45 1.48 -9.88 -4.31
C ASP A 45 1.23 -11.21 -3.64
N SER A 46 1.94 -12.25 -4.07
CA SER A 46 1.77 -13.61 -3.54
C SER A 46 2.59 -13.89 -2.29
N LEU A 47 3.42 -12.97 -1.86
CA LEU A 47 4.27 -13.14 -0.67
C LEU A 47 3.49 -12.86 0.60
N ASP A 48 3.85 -13.54 1.68
CA ASP A 48 3.27 -13.31 3.01
C ASP A 48 3.52 -11.89 3.51
N HIS A 49 4.55 -11.24 3.00
CA HIS A 49 4.90 -9.87 3.37
C HIS A 49 3.91 -8.83 2.84
N ALA A 50 3.19 -9.13 1.76
CA ALA A 50 2.30 -8.16 1.11
C ALA A 50 1.06 -7.90 1.96
N ARG A 51 0.85 -6.65 2.36
CA ARG A 51 -0.28 -6.22 3.18
C ARG A 51 -1.00 -5.00 2.61
N TYR A 52 -0.60 -4.58 1.42
CA TYR A 52 -1.15 -3.35 0.84
C TYR A 52 -2.61 -3.50 0.39
N PHE A 53 -3.06 -4.69 0.03
CA PHE A 53 -4.48 -4.89 -0.28
C PHE A 53 -5.33 -4.81 0.98
N GLU A 54 -4.88 -5.43 2.09
CA GLU A 54 -5.52 -5.30 3.39
C GLU A 54 -5.52 -3.85 3.86
N GLN A 55 -4.40 -3.15 3.65
CA GLN A 55 -4.26 -1.74 3.98
C GLN A 55 -5.31 -0.90 3.26
N ALA A 56 -5.47 -1.10 1.95
CA ALA A 56 -6.43 -0.37 1.15
C ALA A 56 -7.87 -0.63 1.62
N PHE A 57 -8.18 -1.87 1.94
CA PHE A 57 -9.48 -2.23 2.50
C PHE A 57 -9.71 -1.55 3.85
N ASN A 58 -8.71 -1.60 4.74
CA ASN A 58 -8.80 -1.02 6.08
C ASN A 58 -8.90 0.50 6.06
N GLY A 59 -8.53 1.14 4.95
CA GLY A 59 -8.70 2.58 4.78
C GLY A 59 -10.16 3.03 4.88
N VAL A 60 -11.10 2.20 4.44
CA VAL A 60 -12.53 2.53 4.49
C VAL A 60 -13.02 2.67 5.93
N PRO A 61 -12.94 1.63 6.78
CA PRO A 61 -13.42 1.78 8.17
C PRO A 61 -12.61 2.82 8.96
N THR A 62 -11.32 2.99 8.66
CA THR A 62 -10.49 4.00 9.33
C THR A 62 -11.00 5.40 9.02
N ARG A 63 -11.29 5.69 7.76
CA ARG A 63 -11.83 6.99 7.35
C ARG A 63 -13.23 7.23 7.95
N MET A 64 -14.04 6.19 7.99
CA MET A 64 -15.37 6.26 8.62
C MET A 64 -15.27 6.64 10.10
N ALA A 65 -14.34 6.00 10.82
CA ALA A 65 -14.10 6.30 12.23
C ALA A 65 -13.64 7.75 12.42
N LEU A 66 -12.74 8.23 11.57
CA LEU A 66 -12.26 9.59 11.63
C LEU A 66 -13.37 10.62 11.38
N LEU A 67 -14.26 10.34 10.44
CA LEU A 67 -15.42 11.20 10.17
C LEU A 67 -16.36 11.23 11.37
N CYS A 68 -16.64 10.09 11.98
CA CYS A 68 -17.48 10.02 13.17
C CYS A 68 -16.89 10.86 14.31
N ARG A 69 -15.61 10.72 14.56
CA ARG A 69 -14.93 11.48 15.62
C ARG A 69 -14.94 12.97 15.33
N SER A 70 -14.71 13.35 14.08
CA SER A 70 -14.69 14.77 13.67
C SER A 70 -16.07 15.41 13.84
N LEU A 71 -17.13 14.65 13.64
CA LEU A 71 -18.52 15.14 13.79
C LEU A 71 -19.06 14.99 15.21
N GLY A 72 -18.28 14.41 16.13
CA GLY A 72 -18.76 14.14 17.49
C GLY A 72 -19.78 13.03 17.59
N VAL A 73 -19.81 12.14 16.60
CA VAL A 73 -20.73 11.01 16.55
C VAL A 73 -20.02 9.76 17.08
N GLU A 74 -20.76 8.89 17.76
CA GLU A 74 -20.19 7.65 18.26
C GLU A 74 -19.76 6.73 17.13
N VAL A 75 -18.53 6.19 17.25
CA VAL A 75 -18.01 5.24 16.27
C VAL A 75 -18.69 3.89 16.47
N PRO A 76 -19.25 3.27 15.41
CA PRO A 76 -19.84 1.93 15.52
C PRO A 76 -18.79 0.91 15.99
N LYS A 77 -19.21 0.00 16.88
CA LYS A 77 -18.30 -1.02 17.41
C LYS A 77 -17.97 -2.09 16.39
N LYS A 78 -18.77 -2.23 15.34
CA LYS A 78 -18.62 -3.27 14.35
C LYS A 78 -18.87 -2.70 12.96
N VAL A 79 -17.85 -2.73 12.13
CA VAL A 79 -17.91 -2.27 10.74
C VAL A 79 -17.62 -3.46 9.83
N LYS A 80 -18.50 -3.65 8.86
CA LYS A 80 -18.30 -4.69 7.84
C LYS A 80 -17.57 -4.13 6.64
#